data_11859f0ac3476b4e5856a49ce47fde6c
#
_entry.id   11859f0ac3476b4e5856a49ce47fde6c
#
_cell.length_a   1.000
_cell.length_b   1.000
_cell.length_c   1.000
_cell.angle_alpha   90.00
_cell.angle_beta   90.00
_cell.angle_gamma   90.00
#
_symmetry.space_group_name_H-M   'P 1'
#
loop_
_entity.id
_entity.type
_entity.pdbx_description
1 polymer ?
#
loop_
_entity_poly.entity_id
_entity_poly.type
_entity_poly.pdbx_seq_one_letter_code
_entity_poly.pdbx_strand_id
1 'polypeptide(L)'
;MASNSKKKIIPVLAAFFVMGFCDIVGISSDYMQTSFGWSSTMTGFVPSMVFIWFLFLGIPIGNKMNQWGRKNTVLLSMAVTIAGMFLPLVIYSSATCIVAYILLGIGNAILQISLNPLLGNVITDQRMLTSSLTAGQVIKAISSLVGPEIVLFATLHFGNEHWYYCCLLYTSPSPRDPKTS
;
A
#
# COMPACT_ATOMS: atom_id res chain seq x y z
N MET A 1 3.43 5.34 -33.52
CA MET A 1 2.67 5.77 -32.31
C MET A 1 2.61 4.73 -31.19
N ALA A 2 2.61 3.43 -31.45
CA ALA A 2 2.52 2.36 -30.44
C ALA A 2 3.69 2.26 -29.43
N SER A 3 4.91 2.62 -29.81
CA SER A 3 6.11 2.54 -28.94
C SER A 3 6.07 3.53 -27.77
N ASN A 4 5.48 4.70 -27.95
CA ASN A 4 5.43 5.75 -26.92
C ASN A 4 4.31 5.48 -25.87
N SER A 5 3.28 4.74 -26.25
CA SER A 5 2.20 4.31 -25.34
C SER A 5 2.70 3.23 -24.37
N LYS A 6 3.48 2.27 -24.84
CA LYS A 6 4.05 1.19 -23.99
C LYS A 6 4.95 1.74 -22.88
N LYS A 7 5.77 2.76 -23.16
CA LYS A 7 6.64 3.40 -22.17
C LYS A 7 5.87 4.12 -21.06
N LYS A 8 4.63 4.57 -21.33
CA LYS A 8 3.77 5.24 -20.35
C LYS A 8 2.95 4.26 -19.51
N ILE A 9 2.72 3.04 -20.00
CA ILE A 9 1.96 2.01 -19.27
C ILE A 9 2.79 1.41 -18.13
N ILE A 10 4.10 1.22 -18.32
CA ILE A 10 4.98 0.60 -17.32
C ILE A 10 4.91 1.30 -15.94
N PRO A 11 5.03 2.63 -15.82
CA PRO A 11 4.91 3.31 -14.53
C PRO A 11 3.53 3.14 -13.89
N VAL A 12 2.46 3.05 -14.70
CA VAL A 12 1.10 2.85 -14.19
C VAL A 12 0.95 1.41 -13.66
N LEU A 13 1.49 0.41 -14.34
CA LEU A 13 1.51 -0.97 -13.86
C LEU A 13 2.35 -1.13 -12.59
N ALA A 14 3.48 -0.42 -12.50
CA ALA A 14 4.27 -0.36 -11.27
C ALA A 14 3.47 0.24 -10.09
N ALA A 15 2.63 1.23 -10.34
CA ALA A 15 1.75 1.79 -9.32
C ALA A 15 0.67 0.78 -8.85
N PHE A 16 0.15 -0.09 -9.74
CA PHE A 16 -0.70 -1.21 -9.34
C PHE A 16 0.03 -2.23 -8.47
N PHE A 17 1.30 -2.48 -8.75
CA PHE A 17 2.13 -3.34 -7.91
C PHE A 17 2.30 -2.77 -6.50
N VAL A 18 2.65 -1.47 -6.37
CA VAL A 18 2.73 -0.78 -5.08
C VAL A 18 1.39 -0.81 -4.33
N MET A 19 0.28 -0.63 -5.05
CA MET A 19 -1.06 -0.70 -4.48
C MET A 19 -1.35 -2.07 -3.84
N GLY A 20 -0.85 -3.17 -4.44
CA GLY A 20 -1.00 -4.52 -3.88
C GLY A 20 -0.26 -4.71 -2.56
N PHE A 21 0.88 -4.04 -2.36
CA PHE A 21 1.57 -4.06 -1.08
C PHE A 21 0.79 -3.35 0.03
N CYS A 22 0.04 -2.29 -0.29
CA CYS A 22 -0.79 -1.61 0.71
C CYS A 22 -1.95 -2.50 1.22
N ASP A 23 -2.39 -3.48 0.44
CA ASP A 23 -3.47 -4.39 0.83
C ASP A 23 -3.02 -5.47 1.84
N ILE A 24 -1.71 -5.63 2.08
CA ILE A 24 -1.15 -6.63 3.02
C ILE A 24 -1.19 -6.16 4.49
N VAL A 25 -1.83 -5.04 4.77
CA VAL A 25 -1.97 -4.44 6.11
C VAL A 25 -2.52 -5.41 7.15
N GLY A 26 -3.38 -6.37 6.75
CA GLY A 26 -3.93 -7.39 7.65
C GLY A 26 -2.84 -8.21 8.36
N ILE A 27 -1.81 -8.63 7.65
CA ILE A 27 -0.72 -9.44 8.24
C ILE A 27 0.14 -8.58 9.18
N SER A 28 0.41 -7.33 8.83
CA SER A 28 1.19 -6.44 9.70
C SER A 28 0.45 -6.13 11.01
N SER A 29 -0.89 -6.11 11.01
CA SER A 29 -1.67 -5.90 12.24
C SER A 29 -1.52 -7.02 13.26
N ASP A 30 -1.35 -8.28 12.83
CA ASP A 30 -1.12 -9.42 13.71
C ASP A 30 0.24 -9.32 14.44
N TYR A 31 1.27 -8.86 13.74
CA TYR A 31 2.57 -8.59 14.36
C TYR A 31 2.50 -7.45 15.37
N MET A 32 1.72 -6.39 15.08
CA MET A 32 1.51 -5.28 16.03
C MET A 32 0.76 -5.74 17.28
N GLN A 33 -0.19 -6.65 17.15
CA GLN A 33 -0.87 -7.28 18.28
C GLN A 33 0.13 -7.91 19.22
N THR A 34 1.05 -8.70 18.68
CA THR A 34 2.08 -9.39 19.46
C THR A 34 3.08 -8.43 20.10
N SER A 35 3.52 -7.41 19.36
CA SER A 35 4.55 -6.47 19.81
C SER A 35 4.06 -5.45 20.84
N PHE A 36 2.82 -4.97 20.70
CA PHE A 36 2.25 -3.94 21.58
C PHE A 36 1.19 -4.45 22.55
N GLY A 37 0.88 -5.74 22.52
CA GLY A 37 -0.17 -6.33 23.36
C GLY A 37 -1.57 -5.78 23.01
N TRP A 38 -1.82 -5.46 21.73
CA TRP A 38 -3.13 -4.97 21.32
C TRP A 38 -4.21 -6.03 21.50
N SER A 39 -5.40 -5.61 21.89
CA SER A 39 -6.54 -6.52 21.92
C SER A 39 -6.91 -6.99 20.52
N SER A 40 -7.50 -8.19 20.40
CA SER A 40 -7.98 -8.71 19.12
C SER A 40 -8.98 -7.76 18.43
N THR A 41 -9.75 -7.03 19.21
CA THR A 41 -10.66 -5.99 18.70
C THR A 41 -9.88 -4.86 18.05
N MET A 42 -8.83 -4.34 18.70
CA MET A 42 -8.00 -3.27 18.14
C MET A 42 -7.31 -3.71 16.86
N THR A 43 -6.75 -4.91 16.85
CA THR A 43 -6.09 -5.51 15.67
C THR A 43 -7.06 -5.64 14.50
N GLY A 44 -8.30 -6.07 14.75
CA GLY A 44 -9.35 -6.17 13.73
C GLY A 44 -9.80 -4.81 13.17
N PHE A 45 -9.63 -3.71 13.93
CA PHE A 45 -9.92 -2.36 13.45
C PHE A 45 -8.86 -1.81 12.50
N VAL A 46 -7.63 -2.31 12.51
CA VAL A 46 -6.53 -1.78 11.67
C VAL A 46 -6.85 -1.85 10.18
N PRO A 47 -7.29 -2.99 9.60
CA PRO A 47 -7.72 -3.02 8.21
C PRO A 47 -8.87 -2.04 7.94
N SER A 48 -9.82 -1.91 8.86
CA SER A 48 -10.93 -0.97 8.74
C SER A 48 -10.45 0.49 8.71
N MET A 49 -9.45 0.84 9.51
CA MET A 49 -8.82 2.17 9.49
C MET A 49 -8.18 2.50 8.13
N VAL A 50 -7.66 1.50 7.44
CA VAL A 50 -7.08 1.69 6.09
C VAL A 50 -8.18 1.85 5.04
N PHE A 51 -9.24 1.05 5.10
CA PHE A 51 -10.26 1.04 4.04
C PHE A 51 -11.34 2.11 4.20
N ILE A 52 -11.60 2.61 5.41
CA ILE A 52 -12.61 3.63 5.67
C ILE A 52 -12.39 4.92 4.87
N TRP A 53 -11.15 5.23 4.51
CA TRP A 53 -10.79 6.41 3.74
C TRP A 53 -11.35 6.40 2.31
N PHE A 54 -11.68 5.23 1.76
CA PHE A 54 -12.38 5.16 0.48
C PHE A 54 -13.75 5.81 0.54
N LEU A 55 -14.45 5.65 1.66
CA LEU A 55 -15.75 6.26 1.87
C LEU A 55 -15.65 7.78 1.91
N PHE A 56 -14.68 8.30 2.66
CA PHE A 56 -14.54 9.75 2.85
C PHE A 56 -13.87 10.46 1.68
N LEU A 57 -12.90 9.83 1.03
CA LEU A 57 -12.09 10.45 -0.01
C LEU A 57 -12.61 10.19 -1.43
N GLY A 58 -13.49 9.21 -1.63
CA GLY A 58 -13.97 8.82 -2.95
C GLY A 58 -14.53 10.00 -3.76
N ILE A 59 -15.49 10.71 -3.20
CA ILE A 59 -16.13 11.87 -3.85
C ILE A 59 -15.19 13.09 -3.92
N PRO A 60 -14.58 13.58 -2.82
CA PRO A 60 -13.77 14.79 -2.89
C PRO A 60 -12.51 14.63 -3.75
N ILE A 61 -11.83 13.49 -3.70
CA ILE A 61 -10.66 13.25 -4.55
C ILE A 61 -11.05 13.06 -6.01
N GLY A 62 -12.16 12.33 -6.29
CA GLY A 62 -12.68 12.19 -7.64
C GLY A 62 -12.95 13.55 -8.31
N ASN A 63 -13.53 14.50 -7.57
CA ASN A 63 -13.78 15.85 -8.06
C ASN A 63 -12.50 16.69 -8.20
N LYS A 64 -11.63 16.69 -7.19
CA LYS A 64 -10.37 17.46 -7.20
C LYS A 64 -9.36 16.93 -8.20
N MET A 65 -9.35 15.65 -8.49
CA MET A 65 -8.48 15.02 -9.47
C MET A 65 -8.61 15.65 -10.87
N ASN A 66 -9.80 16.13 -11.25
CA ASN A 66 -10.02 16.81 -12.52
C ASN A 66 -9.35 18.20 -12.55
N GLN A 67 -9.22 18.86 -11.40
CA GLN A 67 -8.58 20.19 -11.28
C GLN A 67 -7.06 20.06 -11.13
N TRP A 68 -6.59 19.15 -10.31
CA TRP A 68 -5.15 18.96 -10.02
C TRP A 68 -4.42 18.15 -11.09
N GLY A 69 -5.17 17.43 -11.94
CA GLY A 69 -4.63 16.48 -12.89
C GLY A 69 -4.36 15.11 -12.28
N ARG A 70 -4.76 14.06 -12.98
CA ARG A 70 -4.68 12.67 -12.52
C ARG A 70 -3.27 12.24 -12.13
N LYS A 71 -2.25 12.68 -12.89
CA LYS A 71 -0.84 12.40 -12.60
C LYS A 71 -0.41 12.98 -11.25
N ASN A 72 -0.75 14.24 -10.98
CA ASN A 72 -0.36 14.90 -9.73
C ASN A 72 -1.06 14.26 -8.52
N THR A 73 -2.31 13.83 -8.70
CA THR A 73 -3.05 13.12 -7.66
C THR A 73 -2.39 11.78 -7.33
N VAL A 74 -1.92 11.02 -8.33
CA VAL A 74 -1.15 9.77 -8.13
C VAL A 74 0.17 10.07 -7.43
N LEU A 75 0.90 11.11 -7.82
CA LEU A 75 2.16 11.48 -7.16
C LEU A 75 1.94 11.89 -5.69
N LEU A 76 0.86 12.64 -5.42
CA LEU A 76 0.46 12.98 -4.05
C LEU A 76 0.17 11.72 -3.23
N SER A 77 -0.59 10.77 -3.78
CA SER A 77 -0.88 9.50 -3.08
C SER A 77 0.39 8.73 -2.75
N MET A 78 1.33 8.64 -3.69
CA MET A 78 2.63 7.99 -3.46
C MET A 78 3.43 8.68 -2.35
N ALA A 79 3.47 10.01 -2.34
CA ALA A 79 4.15 10.77 -1.30
C ALA A 79 3.55 10.52 0.09
N VAL A 80 2.22 10.51 0.20
CA VAL A 80 1.52 10.20 1.47
C VAL A 80 1.77 8.76 1.91
N THR A 81 1.73 7.80 0.97
CA THR A 81 2.02 6.39 1.27
C THR A 81 3.46 6.22 1.78
N ILE A 82 4.43 6.82 1.10
CA ILE A 82 5.84 6.78 1.49
C ILE A 82 6.01 7.39 2.89
N ALA A 83 5.42 8.56 3.16
CA ALA A 83 5.47 9.18 4.48
C ALA A 83 4.89 8.25 5.57
N GLY A 84 3.76 7.59 5.30
CA GLY A 84 3.17 6.60 6.20
C GLY A 84 4.09 5.40 6.46
N MET A 85 4.81 4.92 5.43
CA MET A 85 5.75 3.80 5.56
C MET A 85 7.01 4.18 6.36
N PHE A 86 7.54 5.38 6.16
CA PHE A 86 8.76 5.82 6.86
C PHE A 86 8.53 6.21 8.31
N LEU A 87 7.32 6.61 8.68
CA LEU A 87 7.01 7.11 10.02
C LEU A 87 7.34 6.12 11.15
N PRO A 88 6.96 4.83 11.10
CA PRO A 88 7.32 3.85 12.11
C PRO A 88 8.81 3.49 12.15
N LEU A 89 9.54 3.71 11.04
CA LEU A 89 10.98 3.47 10.99
C LEU A 89 11.77 4.52 11.76
N VAL A 90 11.25 5.75 11.85
CA VAL A 90 11.90 6.86 12.58
C VAL A 90 11.55 6.80 14.07
N ILE A 91 10.28 6.57 14.38
CA ILE A 91 9.78 6.50 15.76
C ILE A 91 8.88 5.28 15.89
N TYR A 92 9.37 4.24 16.56
CA TYR A 92 8.61 3.03 16.79
C TYR A 92 7.79 3.14 18.07
N SER A 93 6.49 3.45 17.93
CA SER A 93 5.54 3.46 19.02
C SER A 93 4.15 3.07 18.54
N SER A 94 3.29 2.59 19.45
CA SER A 94 1.92 2.22 19.12
C SER A 94 1.14 3.37 18.46
N ALA A 95 1.26 4.58 18.98
CA ALA A 95 0.62 5.77 18.41
C ALA A 95 1.11 6.09 17.00
N THR A 96 2.43 6.00 16.77
CA THR A 96 3.04 6.25 15.46
C THR A 96 2.59 5.23 14.43
N CYS A 97 2.46 3.96 14.82
CA CYS A 97 1.96 2.91 13.95
C CYS A 97 0.49 3.15 13.55
N ILE A 98 -0.36 3.60 14.46
CA ILE A 98 -1.75 3.97 14.14
C ILE A 98 -1.78 5.11 13.12
N VAL A 99 -0.99 6.16 13.34
CA VAL A 99 -0.89 7.29 12.38
C VAL A 99 -0.37 6.81 11.03
N ALA A 100 0.60 5.90 11.01
CA ALA A 100 1.12 5.31 9.78
C ALA A 100 0.03 4.55 9.00
N TYR A 101 -0.79 3.75 9.68
CA TYR A 101 -1.92 3.04 9.03
C TYR A 101 -2.97 4.02 8.49
N ILE A 102 -3.25 5.12 9.18
CA ILE A 102 -4.11 6.17 8.69
C ILE A 102 -3.55 6.79 7.40
N LEU A 103 -2.26 7.15 7.39
CA LEU A 103 -1.59 7.71 6.22
C LEU A 103 -1.53 6.71 5.06
N LEU A 104 -1.24 5.45 5.32
CA LEU A 104 -1.29 4.38 4.33
C LEU A 104 -2.70 4.23 3.73
N GLY A 105 -3.73 4.28 4.57
CA GLY A 105 -5.12 4.24 4.13
C GLY A 105 -5.49 5.41 3.23
N ILE A 106 -5.13 6.63 3.62
CA ILE A 106 -5.34 7.85 2.83
C ILE A 106 -4.61 7.74 1.49
N GLY A 107 -3.31 7.41 1.52
CA GLY A 107 -2.49 7.26 0.33
C GLY A 107 -3.05 6.20 -0.62
N ASN A 108 -3.37 5.01 -0.10
CA ASN A 108 -3.93 3.92 -0.89
C ASN A 108 -5.31 4.28 -1.50
N ALA A 109 -6.18 4.94 -0.73
CA ALA A 109 -7.48 5.39 -1.25
C ALA A 109 -7.31 6.39 -2.40
N ILE A 110 -6.46 7.41 -2.24
CA ILE A 110 -6.18 8.39 -3.30
C ILE A 110 -5.58 7.69 -4.53
N LEU A 111 -4.65 6.74 -4.33
CA LEU A 111 -4.01 5.99 -5.40
C LEU A 111 -5.02 5.20 -6.21
N GLN A 112 -5.88 4.43 -5.56
CA GLN A 112 -6.88 3.61 -6.23
C GLN A 112 -7.92 4.44 -6.99
N ILE A 113 -8.37 5.57 -6.42
CA ILE A 113 -9.33 6.47 -7.06
C ILE A 113 -8.72 7.11 -8.32
N SER A 114 -7.44 7.45 -8.32
CA SER A 114 -6.79 8.21 -9.39
C SER A 114 -6.11 7.34 -10.45
N LEU A 115 -5.69 6.13 -10.11
CA LEU A 115 -4.89 5.26 -10.99
C LEU A 115 -5.71 4.72 -12.16
N ASN A 116 -6.93 4.25 -11.92
CA ASN A 116 -7.81 3.73 -12.97
C ASN A 116 -8.15 4.79 -14.03
N PRO A 117 -8.59 6.02 -13.65
CA PRO A 117 -8.78 7.10 -14.61
C PRO A 117 -7.49 7.57 -15.30
N LEU A 118 -6.33 7.50 -14.62
CA LEU A 118 -5.05 7.82 -15.25
C LEU A 118 -4.74 6.86 -16.38
N LEU A 119 -4.99 5.57 -16.20
CA LEU A 119 -4.81 4.57 -17.24
C LEU A 119 -5.69 4.88 -18.46
N GLY A 120 -6.93 5.33 -18.24
CA GLY A 120 -7.84 5.76 -19.30
C GLY A 120 -7.33 6.98 -20.11
N ASN A 121 -6.47 7.83 -19.52
CA ASN A 121 -5.83 8.92 -20.25
C ASN A 121 -4.65 8.46 -21.13
N VAL A 122 -4.05 7.33 -20.77
CA VAL A 122 -2.89 6.77 -21.50
C VAL A 122 -3.36 5.88 -22.65
N ILE A 123 -4.49 5.23 -22.51
CA ILE A 123 -5.06 4.26 -23.45
C ILE A 123 -6.41 4.76 -23.92
N THR A 124 -6.51 5.09 -25.19
CA THR A 124 -7.75 5.60 -25.84
C THR A 124 -8.62 4.49 -26.43
N ASP A 125 -8.04 3.32 -26.74
CA ASP A 125 -8.78 2.17 -27.23
C ASP A 125 -9.49 1.45 -26.07
N GLN A 126 -10.81 1.34 -26.14
CA GLN A 126 -11.64 0.78 -25.07
C GLN A 126 -11.31 -0.70 -24.75
N ARG A 127 -11.02 -1.51 -25.78
CA ARG A 127 -10.64 -2.91 -25.58
C ARG A 127 -9.28 -3.03 -24.87
N MET A 128 -8.33 -2.21 -25.29
CA MET A 128 -7.00 -2.15 -24.73
C MET A 128 -7.02 -1.59 -23.30
N LEU A 129 -7.91 -0.62 -23.02
CA LEU A 129 -8.11 -0.08 -21.68
C LEU A 129 -8.63 -1.16 -20.72
N THR A 130 -9.68 -1.89 -21.10
CA THR A 130 -10.24 -2.97 -20.25
C THR A 130 -9.20 -4.05 -19.96
N SER A 131 -8.47 -4.51 -21.00
CA SER A 131 -7.40 -5.49 -20.83
C SER A 131 -6.28 -4.99 -19.92
N SER A 132 -5.92 -3.71 -20.02
CA SER A 132 -4.87 -3.11 -19.19
C SER A 132 -5.31 -2.89 -17.75
N LEU A 133 -6.57 -2.56 -17.49
CA LEU A 133 -7.15 -2.51 -16.15
C LEU A 133 -7.14 -3.90 -15.50
N THR A 134 -7.55 -4.93 -16.25
CA THR A 134 -7.51 -6.32 -15.78
C THR A 134 -6.08 -6.76 -15.48
N ALA A 135 -5.13 -6.46 -16.37
CA ALA A 135 -3.70 -6.73 -16.13
C ALA A 135 -3.18 -6.01 -14.88
N GLY A 136 -3.59 -4.75 -14.65
CA GLY A 136 -3.27 -4.02 -13.42
C GLY A 136 -3.78 -4.71 -12.16
N GLN A 137 -5.02 -5.20 -12.17
CA GLN A 137 -5.58 -5.95 -11.04
C GLN A 137 -4.87 -7.30 -10.81
N VAL A 138 -4.45 -7.99 -11.87
CA VAL A 138 -3.64 -9.20 -11.76
C VAL A 138 -2.28 -8.90 -11.14
N ILE A 139 -1.61 -7.82 -11.55
CA ILE A 139 -0.34 -7.39 -10.96
C ILE A 139 -0.53 -7.04 -9.48
N LYS A 140 -1.61 -6.34 -9.13
CA LYS A 140 -1.99 -6.07 -7.74
C LYS A 140 -2.14 -7.36 -6.93
N ALA A 141 -2.87 -8.34 -7.45
CA ALA A 141 -3.07 -9.64 -6.79
C ALA A 141 -1.75 -10.40 -6.61
N ILE A 142 -0.89 -10.42 -7.62
CA ILE A 142 0.47 -11.01 -7.51
C ILE A 142 1.28 -10.31 -6.42
N SER A 143 1.25 -8.99 -6.37
CA SER A 143 1.94 -8.22 -5.34
C SER A 143 1.44 -8.58 -3.93
N SER A 144 0.12 -8.74 -3.76
CA SER A 144 -0.48 -9.13 -2.48
C SER A 144 -0.11 -10.56 -2.05
N LEU A 145 0.13 -11.47 -3.01
CA LEU A 145 0.62 -12.83 -2.73
C LEU A 145 2.12 -12.85 -2.41
N VAL A 146 2.91 -12.06 -3.14
CA VAL A 146 4.38 -12.05 -3.00
C VAL A 146 4.81 -11.37 -1.70
N GLY A 147 4.04 -10.41 -1.18
CA GLY A 147 4.37 -9.69 0.04
C GLY A 147 4.59 -10.60 1.26
N PRO A 148 3.64 -11.46 1.65
CA PRO A 148 3.82 -12.42 2.74
C PRO A 148 5.00 -13.36 2.54
N GLU A 149 5.24 -13.81 1.31
CA GLU A 149 6.35 -14.70 0.97
C GLU A 149 7.71 -14.02 1.15
N ILE A 150 7.82 -12.74 0.79
CA ILE A 150 9.04 -11.94 1.02
C ILE A 150 9.32 -11.83 2.53
N VAL A 151 8.29 -11.57 3.34
CA VAL A 151 8.43 -11.49 4.81
C VAL A 151 8.85 -12.84 5.37
N LEU A 152 8.21 -13.93 4.95
CA LEU A 152 8.56 -15.28 5.38
C LEU A 152 10.00 -15.64 4.99
N PHE A 153 10.39 -15.37 3.75
CA PHE A 153 11.76 -15.60 3.28
C PHE A 153 12.79 -14.80 4.11
N ALA A 154 12.48 -13.55 4.42
CA ALA A 154 13.35 -12.69 5.22
C ALA A 154 13.50 -13.21 6.65
N THR A 155 12.41 -13.60 7.30
CA THR A 155 12.45 -14.17 8.65
C THR A 155 13.22 -15.48 8.72
N LEU A 156 13.14 -16.32 7.69
CA LEU A 156 13.86 -17.61 7.63
C LEU A 156 15.36 -17.44 7.38
N HIS A 157 15.79 -16.41 6.59
CA HIS A 157 17.19 -16.28 6.19
C HIS A 157 17.99 -15.30 7.04
N PHE A 158 17.37 -14.25 7.54
CA PHE A 158 18.05 -13.18 8.31
C PHE A 158 17.76 -13.26 9.83
N GLY A 159 16.94 -14.22 10.26
CA GLY A 159 16.51 -14.34 11.65
C GLY A 159 15.50 -13.27 12.07
N ASN A 160 14.84 -13.53 13.20
CA ASN A 160 13.76 -12.65 13.68
C ASN A 160 14.23 -11.24 14.11
N GLU A 161 15.53 -10.99 14.21
CA GLU A 161 16.05 -9.68 14.64
C GLU A 161 16.34 -8.71 13.49
N HIS A 162 16.50 -9.19 12.24
CA HIS A 162 16.92 -8.36 11.10
C HIS A 162 15.89 -8.27 9.98
N TRP A 163 14.73 -8.91 10.14
CA TRP A 163 13.67 -8.90 9.14
C TRP A 163 13.11 -7.48 8.86
N TYR A 164 13.28 -6.52 9.78
CA TYR A 164 12.85 -5.14 9.61
C TYR A 164 13.57 -4.39 8.49
N TYR A 165 14.71 -4.87 8.00
CA TYR A 165 15.33 -4.33 6.79
C TYR A 165 14.51 -4.61 5.53
N CYS A 166 13.70 -5.68 5.51
CA CYS A 166 12.71 -5.89 4.46
C CYS A 166 11.48 -5.01 4.64
N CYS A 167 11.33 -4.38 5.80
CA CYS A 167 10.22 -3.48 6.13
C CYS A 167 10.31 -2.09 5.48
N LEU A 168 11.34 -1.76 4.71
CA LEU A 168 11.25 -0.68 3.74
C LEU A 168 10.13 -0.94 2.72
N LEU A 169 9.69 -2.19 2.60
CA LEU A 169 8.49 -2.60 1.85
C LEU A 169 7.32 -2.96 2.76
N TYR A 170 7.54 -3.07 4.08
CA TYR A 170 6.58 -3.59 5.04
C TYR A 170 6.79 -2.97 6.42
N THR A 171 5.86 -2.17 6.89
CA THR A 171 5.89 -1.57 8.24
C THR A 171 5.49 -2.58 9.31
N SER A 172 6.30 -3.59 9.54
CA SER A 172 6.02 -4.59 10.58
C SER A 172 7.25 -4.82 11.45
N PRO A 173 7.15 -4.64 12.77
CA PRO A 173 8.26 -4.84 13.70
C PRO A 173 8.40 -6.31 14.12
N SER A 174 9.62 -6.67 14.47
CA SER A 174 9.95 -7.98 15.03
C SER A 174 9.25 -8.21 16.38
N PRO A 175 8.58 -9.32 16.60
CA PRO A 175 8.22 -9.72 17.94
C PRO A 175 9.52 -9.99 18.73
N ARG A 176 9.81 -9.18 19.74
CA ARG A 176 10.79 -9.56 20.76
C ARG A 176 10.26 -10.82 21.43
N ASP A 177 11.02 -11.88 21.37
CA ASP A 177 10.70 -13.14 22.07
C ASP A 177 10.60 -12.83 23.59
N PRO A 178 9.43 -13.06 24.24
CA PRO A 178 9.29 -12.79 25.66
C PRO A 178 9.96 -13.84 26.56
N LYS A 179 10.83 -14.70 26.01
CA LYS A 179 11.47 -15.81 26.74
C LYS A 179 12.88 -15.55 27.24
N THR A 180 13.35 -14.31 27.26
CA THR A 180 14.63 -13.94 27.90
C THR A 180 14.44 -12.84 28.92
N SER A 181 13.74 -13.18 30.00
CA SER A 181 13.85 -12.50 31.29
C SER A 181 13.49 -13.47 32.40
#